data_2be7c21e63d9574879a0cae246ad275c
#
_entry.id   2be7c21e63d9574879a0cae246ad275c
#
_cell.length_a   1.000
_cell.length_b   1.000
_cell.length_c   1.000
_cell.angle_alpha   90.00
_cell.angle_beta   90.00
_cell.angle_gamma   90.00
#
_symmetry.space_group_name_H-M   'P 1'
#
loop_
_entity.id
_entity.type
_entity.pdbx_description
1 polymer ?
#
loop_
_entity_poly.entity_id
_entity_poly.type
_entity_poly.pdbx_seq_one_letter_code
_entity_poly.pdbx_strand_id
1 'polypeptide(L)'
;VSTPEGALELRRRGESDFMISVGGRVLMTSMITRSELALAEVGVEAMAEHDAPRVLIGGLGLGFTLRAALDALPSKARIVVAELNERVVDWCRGPVAQATNGAALDKRVRIVVGDVTQEIRRVALDPSLPRYDAILWDLYVGPADSRHAARDPLYGLTSMQNNFRALSHGGVFGVWCETPTPSFERRLEKAGFSTRLVRTKGGGLHHAVYLATRGSVPAPRAPGPRGGGPRPAGSKQRSPRG
;
A
#
# COMPACT_ATOMS: atom_id res chain seq x y z
N VAL A 1 -12.89 10.89 -18.39
CA VAL A 1 -13.80 11.55 -17.43
C VAL A 1 -13.20 12.88 -17.01
N SER A 2 -13.99 13.96 -17.00
CA SER A 2 -13.52 15.25 -16.51
C SER A 2 -13.34 15.25 -14.99
N THR A 3 -12.22 15.77 -14.52
CA THR A 3 -11.93 16.04 -13.11
C THR A 3 -11.50 17.51 -12.97
N PRO A 4 -11.42 18.07 -11.75
CA PRO A 4 -10.89 19.41 -11.53
C PRO A 4 -9.44 19.58 -12.05
N GLU A 5 -8.67 18.50 -12.13
CA GLU A 5 -7.28 18.47 -12.59
C GLU A 5 -7.13 18.19 -14.10
N GLY A 6 -8.24 18.02 -14.81
CA GLY A 6 -8.30 17.70 -16.24
C GLY A 6 -8.94 16.35 -16.54
N ALA A 7 -8.80 15.88 -17.77
CA ALA A 7 -9.37 14.61 -18.19
C ALA A 7 -8.62 13.43 -17.55
N LEU A 8 -9.34 12.59 -16.81
CA LEU A 8 -8.86 11.30 -16.32
C LEU A 8 -9.07 10.25 -17.41
N GLU A 9 -8.01 9.61 -17.85
CA GLU A 9 -8.01 8.66 -18.96
C GLU A 9 -7.32 7.35 -18.58
N LEU A 10 -7.91 6.23 -19.01
CA LEU A 10 -7.23 4.93 -19.08
C LEU A 10 -6.80 4.68 -20.52
N ARG A 11 -5.53 4.43 -20.72
CA ARG A 11 -4.98 4.00 -22.02
C ARG A 11 -4.48 2.57 -21.92
N ARG A 12 -4.72 1.79 -22.96
CA ARG A 12 -4.23 0.41 -23.09
C ARG A 12 -3.29 0.32 -24.27
N ARG A 13 -2.15 -0.34 -24.07
CA ARG A 13 -1.20 -0.71 -25.12
C ARG A 13 -1.01 -2.22 -25.12
N GLY A 14 -1.29 -2.87 -26.26
CA GLY A 14 -1.29 -4.32 -26.33
C GLY A 14 -2.41 -4.95 -25.48
N GLU A 15 -2.15 -6.13 -24.93
CA GLU A 15 -3.17 -6.89 -24.18
C GLU A 15 -3.17 -6.58 -22.69
N SER A 16 -2.01 -6.25 -22.10
CA SER A 16 -1.81 -6.18 -20.65
C SER A 16 -1.24 -4.86 -20.12
N ASP A 17 -0.81 -3.95 -21.02
CA ASP A 17 -0.21 -2.70 -20.58
C ASP A 17 -1.27 -1.60 -20.45
N PHE A 18 -1.39 -1.10 -19.23
CA PHE A 18 -2.33 -0.03 -18.88
C PHE A 18 -1.60 1.19 -18.33
N MET A 19 -2.17 2.35 -18.60
CA MET A 19 -1.68 3.64 -18.11
C MET A 19 -2.86 4.51 -17.71
N ILE A 20 -2.81 5.10 -16.52
CA ILE A 20 -3.73 6.14 -16.10
C ILE A 20 -3.04 7.49 -16.22
N SER A 21 -3.73 8.45 -16.81
CA SER A 21 -3.30 9.85 -16.90
C SER A 21 -4.41 10.81 -16.50
N VAL A 22 -4.03 11.99 -15.99
CA VAL A 22 -4.95 13.10 -15.70
C VAL A 22 -4.37 14.39 -16.30
N GLY A 23 -5.20 15.12 -17.06
CA GLY A 23 -4.76 16.34 -17.72
C GLY A 23 -3.53 16.14 -18.64
N GLY A 24 -3.36 14.96 -19.22
CA GLY A 24 -2.20 14.58 -20.04
C GLY A 24 -0.96 14.14 -19.25
N ARG A 25 -0.95 14.28 -17.92
CA ARG A 25 0.14 13.80 -17.05
C ARG A 25 -0.09 12.34 -16.67
N VAL A 26 0.90 11.48 -16.88
CA VAL A 26 0.87 10.08 -16.45
C VAL A 26 0.90 10.03 -14.93
N LEU A 27 -0.08 9.34 -14.32
CA LEU A 27 -0.13 9.09 -12.89
C LEU A 27 0.52 7.75 -12.54
N MET A 28 0.22 6.71 -13.33
CA MET A 28 0.77 5.37 -13.12
C MET A 28 0.70 4.51 -14.39
N THR A 29 1.49 3.46 -14.39
CA THR A 29 1.53 2.47 -15.47
C THR A 29 1.71 1.06 -14.91
N SER A 30 1.14 0.06 -15.57
CA SER A 30 1.32 -1.36 -15.20
C SER A 30 2.74 -1.88 -15.41
N MET A 31 3.59 -1.15 -16.13
CA MET A 31 4.99 -1.53 -16.38
C MET A 31 5.93 -1.25 -15.21
N ILE A 32 5.54 -0.35 -14.29
CA ILE A 32 6.36 0.06 -13.14
C ILE A 32 5.48 -0.06 -11.89
N THR A 33 5.57 -1.20 -11.20
CA THR A 33 4.70 -1.53 -10.05
C THR A 33 5.50 -1.77 -8.76
N ARG A 34 6.81 -1.52 -8.79
CA ARG A 34 7.71 -1.84 -7.66
C ARG A 34 7.39 -1.07 -6.38
N SER A 35 6.93 0.17 -6.51
CA SER A 35 6.56 1.02 -5.38
C SER A 35 5.30 0.53 -4.69
N GLU A 36 4.31 0.13 -5.48
CA GLU A 36 3.02 -0.39 -5.02
C GLU A 36 3.21 -1.74 -4.31
N LEU A 37 4.01 -2.64 -4.89
CA LEU A 37 4.36 -3.92 -4.27
C LEU A 37 5.09 -3.70 -2.95
N ALA A 38 6.10 -2.82 -2.94
CA ALA A 38 6.89 -2.53 -1.74
C ALA A 38 6.05 -1.94 -0.60
N LEU A 39 5.10 -1.04 -0.90
CA LEU A 39 4.20 -0.47 0.11
C LEU A 39 3.37 -1.57 0.79
N ALA A 40 2.79 -2.48 0.00
CA ALA A 40 1.98 -3.57 0.54
C ALA A 40 2.83 -4.57 1.34
N GLU A 41 3.96 -5.03 0.80
CA GLU A 41 4.87 -5.98 1.45
C GLU A 41 5.37 -5.44 2.79
N VAL A 42 5.97 -4.24 2.77
CA VAL A 42 6.56 -3.61 3.96
C VAL A 42 5.48 -3.30 5.01
N GLY A 43 4.28 -2.88 4.58
CA GLY A 43 3.17 -2.58 5.48
C GLY A 43 2.60 -3.83 6.14
N VAL A 44 2.44 -4.93 5.39
CA VAL A 44 1.95 -6.21 5.93
C VAL A 44 2.99 -6.87 6.82
N GLU A 45 4.27 -6.87 6.44
CA GLU A 45 5.37 -7.40 7.27
C GLU A 45 5.51 -6.68 8.61
N ALA A 46 5.25 -5.36 8.65
CA ALA A 46 5.36 -4.56 9.86
C ALA A 46 4.16 -4.69 10.79
N MET A 47 3.05 -5.21 10.31
CA MET A 47 1.83 -5.43 11.07
C MET A 47 2.02 -6.60 12.04
N ALA A 48 1.42 -6.53 13.23
CA ALA A 48 1.35 -7.67 14.15
C ALA A 48 0.60 -8.84 13.49
N GLU A 49 0.99 -10.08 13.83
CA GLU A 49 0.28 -11.27 13.34
C GLU A 49 -1.16 -11.27 13.82
N HIS A 50 -2.07 -11.47 12.87
CA HIS A 50 -3.50 -11.53 13.12
C HIS A 50 -4.18 -12.48 12.14
N ASP A 51 -5.03 -13.40 12.63
CA ASP A 51 -5.70 -14.40 11.76
C ASP A 51 -6.68 -13.79 10.75
N ALA A 52 -7.29 -12.66 11.09
CA ALA A 52 -8.29 -11.98 10.29
C ALA A 52 -8.04 -10.45 10.27
N PRO A 53 -6.90 -9.99 9.75
CA PRO A 53 -6.52 -8.59 9.80
C PRO A 53 -7.47 -7.72 8.98
N ARG A 54 -7.66 -6.49 9.44
CA ARG A 54 -8.41 -5.45 8.76
C ARG A 54 -7.46 -4.42 8.18
N VAL A 55 -7.45 -4.29 6.87
CA VAL A 55 -6.56 -3.38 6.16
C VAL A 55 -7.36 -2.33 5.41
N LEU A 56 -6.96 -1.07 5.49
CA LEU A 56 -7.46 0.01 4.65
C LEU A 56 -6.37 0.38 3.63
N ILE A 57 -6.74 0.41 2.36
CA ILE A 57 -5.90 0.95 1.29
C ILE A 57 -6.53 2.25 0.81
N GLY A 58 -5.79 3.34 0.83
CA GLY A 58 -6.16 4.62 0.26
C GLY A 58 -5.60 4.75 -1.15
N GLY A 59 -6.50 4.88 -2.12
CA GLY A 59 -6.20 4.81 -3.55
C GLY A 59 -6.26 3.39 -4.09
N LEU A 60 -6.89 3.22 -5.25
CA LEU A 60 -6.95 1.95 -5.98
C LEU A 60 -5.96 1.94 -7.15
N GLY A 61 -5.89 3.04 -7.89
CA GLY A 61 -5.06 3.15 -9.08
C GLY A 61 -5.33 2.00 -10.07
N LEU A 62 -4.29 1.28 -10.49
CA LEU A 62 -4.43 0.06 -11.30
C LEU A 62 -4.62 -1.21 -10.44
N GLY A 63 -4.64 -1.11 -9.11
CA GLY A 63 -4.92 -2.22 -8.19
C GLY A 63 -3.72 -3.09 -7.81
N PHE A 64 -2.49 -2.67 -8.10
CA PHE A 64 -1.29 -3.47 -7.79
C PHE A 64 -0.98 -3.55 -6.29
N THR A 65 -1.14 -2.44 -5.55
CA THR A 65 -1.02 -2.45 -4.07
C THR A 65 -2.07 -3.37 -3.45
N LEU A 66 -3.31 -3.34 -3.96
CA LEU A 66 -4.37 -4.24 -3.53
C LEU A 66 -4.01 -5.70 -3.83
N ARG A 67 -3.49 -6.00 -5.03
CA ARG A 67 -3.07 -7.36 -5.40
C ARG A 67 -1.97 -7.87 -4.46
N ALA A 68 -0.93 -7.07 -4.26
CA ALA A 68 0.16 -7.44 -3.36
C ALA A 68 -0.31 -7.66 -1.91
N ALA A 69 -1.21 -6.81 -1.41
CA ALA A 69 -1.80 -7.00 -0.09
C ALA A 69 -2.61 -8.30 0.00
N LEU A 70 -3.40 -8.63 -1.03
CA LEU A 70 -4.19 -9.88 -1.10
C LEU A 70 -3.29 -11.13 -1.11
N ASP A 71 -2.12 -11.06 -1.74
CA ASP A 71 -1.17 -12.17 -1.81
C ASP A 71 -0.42 -12.38 -0.49
N ALA A 72 -0.15 -11.30 0.24
CA ALA A 72 0.57 -11.34 1.50
C ALA A 72 -0.32 -11.64 2.72
N LEU A 73 -1.62 -11.37 2.63
CA LEU A 73 -2.57 -11.48 3.74
C LEU A 73 -3.28 -12.84 3.79
N PRO A 74 -3.62 -13.34 4.99
CA PRO A 74 -4.37 -14.59 5.15
C PRO A 74 -5.77 -14.52 4.52
N SER A 75 -6.35 -15.69 4.23
CA SER A 75 -7.66 -15.82 3.56
C SER A 75 -8.83 -15.20 4.32
N LYS A 76 -8.69 -15.00 5.64
CA LYS A 76 -9.70 -14.36 6.51
C LYS A 76 -9.54 -12.84 6.58
N ALA A 77 -8.52 -12.25 5.95
CA ALA A 77 -8.32 -10.80 5.93
C ALA A 77 -9.54 -10.06 5.36
N ARG A 78 -9.75 -8.84 5.82
CA ARG A 78 -10.78 -7.93 5.30
C ARG A 78 -10.11 -6.65 4.84
N ILE A 79 -10.20 -6.38 3.54
CA ILE A 79 -9.58 -5.21 2.93
C ILE A 79 -10.66 -4.22 2.53
N VAL A 80 -10.51 -2.99 2.99
CA VAL A 80 -11.28 -1.85 2.51
C VAL A 80 -10.39 -1.04 1.60
N VAL A 81 -10.86 -0.69 0.41
CA VAL A 81 -10.18 0.24 -0.49
C VAL A 81 -11.04 1.50 -0.59
N ALA A 82 -10.47 2.66 -0.28
CA ALA A 82 -11.10 3.94 -0.49
C ALA A 82 -10.54 4.56 -1.78
N GLU A 83 -11.37 4.69 -2.80
CA GLU A 83 -11.01 5.25 -4.11
C GLU A 83 -11.91 6.45 -4.41
N LEU A 84 -11.29 7.58 -4.73
CA LEU A 84 -12.02 8.84 -4.95
C LEU A 84 -12.87 8.81 -6.22
N ASN A 85 -12.43 8.08 -7.25
CA ASN A 85 -13.04 8.10 -8.56
C ASN A 85 -13.67 6.75 -8.92
N GLU A 86 -14.99 6.73 -9.07
CA GLU A 86 -15.75 5.54 -9.46
C GLU A 86 -15.28 4.91 -10.78
N ARG A 87 -14.79 5.72 -11.72
CA ARG A 87 -14.27 5.20 -13.01
C ARG A 87 -13.02 4.35 -12.84
N VAL A 88 -12.18 4.67 -11.87
CA VAL A 88 -11.01 3.84 -11.52
C VAL A 88 -11.48 2.47 -11.01
N VAL A 89 -12.54 2.46 -10.20
CA VAL A 89 -13.16 1.21 -9.72
C VAL A 89 -13.72 0.38 -10.89
N ASP A 90 -14.45 1.03 -11.81
CA ASP A 90 -14.98 0.38 -13.02
C ASP A 90 -13.86 -0.23 -13.87
N TRP A 91 -12.75 0.49 -14.05
CA TRP A 91 -11.60 -0.02 -14.79
C TRP A 91 -10.98 -1.25 -14.13
N CYS A 92 -10.80 -1.20 -12.82
CA CYS A 92 -10.21 -2.33 -12.06
C CYS A 92 -11.12 -3.57 -12.01
N ARG A 93 -12.44 -3.38 -12.09
CA ARG A 93 -13.41 -4.48 -12.19
C ARG A 93 -13.62 -4.97 -13.62
N GLY A 94 -13.26 -4.18 -14.61
CA GLY A 94 -13.43 -4.45 -16.03
C GLY A 94 -12.08 -4.66 -16.75
N PRO A 95 -11.66 -3.72 -17.63
CA PRO A 95 -10.53 -3.93 -18.53
C PRO A 95 -9.19 -4.21 -17.83
N VAL A 96 -8.97 -3.69 -16.62
CA VAL A 96 -7.73 -3.86 -15.84
C VAL A 96 -7.76 -5.14 -14.99
N ALA A 97 -8.91 -5.78 -14.80
CA ALA A 97 -9.07 -6.91 -13.87
C ALA A 97 -8.04 -8.03 -14.11
N GLN A 98 -7.78 -8.37 -15.37
CA GLN A 98 -6.81 -9.42 -15.72
C GLN A 98 -5.39 -9.08 -15.28
N ALA A 99 -4.96 -7.82 -15.38
CA ALA A 99 -3.62 -7.38 -15.00
C ALA A 99 -3.31 -7.55 -13.49
N THR A 100 -4.35 -7.60 -12.66
CA THR A 100 -4.24 -7.78 -11.20
C THR A 100 -4.88 -9.08 -10.70
N ASN A 101 -5.10 -10.04 -11.61
CA ASN A 101 -5.76 -11.31 -11.29
C ASN A 101 -7.07 -11.11 -10.50
N GLY A 102 -7.92 -10.15 -10.94
CA GLY A 102 -9.22 -9.89 -10.37
C GLY A 102 -9.20 -9.27 -8.96
N ALA A 103 -8.13 -8.59 -8.56
CA ALA A 103 -7.97 -8.06 -7.20
C ALA A 103 -9.18 -7.26 -6.71
N ALA A 104 -9.76 -6.38 -7.54
CA ALA A 104 -10.93 -5.57 -7.19
C ALA A 104 -12.25 -6.37 -7.08
N LEU A 105 -12.23 -7.65 -7.45
CA LEU A 105 -13.36 -8.59 -7.38
C LEU A 105 -13.19 -9.65 -6.29
N ASP A 106 -12.06 -9.67 -5.56
CA ASP A 106 -11.80 -10.63 -4.48
C ASP A 106 -12.84 -10.45 -3.35
N LYS A 107 -13.38 -11.56 -2.85
CA LYS A 107 -14.41 -11.58 -1.78
C LYS A 107 -13.96 -10.94 -0.46
N ARG A 108 -12.67 -10.81 -0.21
CA ARG A 108 -12.09 -10.14 0.96
C ARG A 108 -12.14 -8.62 0.84
N VAL A 109 -12.45 -8.07 -0.36
CA VAL A 109 -12.34 -6.64 -0.69
C VAL A 109 -13.69 -5.96 -0.68
N ARG A 110 -13.77 -4.84 0.02
CA ARG A 110 -14.85 -3.87 -0.05
C ARG A 110 -14.31 -2.54 -0.57
N ILE A 111 -14.77 -2.10 -1.73
CA ILE A 111 -14.40 -0.79 -2.28
C ILE A 111 -15.43 0.25 -1.84
N VAL A 112 -14.95 1.37 -1.33
CA VAL A 112 -15.72 2.56 -0.97
C VAL A 112 -15.33 3.66 -1.93
N VAL A 113 -16.28 4.14 -2.72
CA VAL A 113 -16.06 5.31 -3.58
C VAL A 113 -16.17 6.56 -2.70
N GLY A 114 -15.05 7.27 -2.54
CA GLY A 114 -14.98 8.46 -1.69
C GLY A 114 -13.58 8.75 -1.18
N ASP A 115 -13.48 9.84 -0.41
CA ASP A 115 -12.23 10.30 0.18
C ASP A 115 -11.80 9.39 1.34
N VAL A 116 -10.57 8.87 1.27
CA VAL A 116 -9.97 8.02 2.30
C VAL A 116 -9.94 8.70 3.67
N THR A 117 -9.79 10.01 3.73
CA THR A 117 -9.78 10.74 5.00
C THR A 117 -11.13 10.70 5.70
N GLN A 118 -12.24 10.63 4.95
CA GLN A 118 -13.58 10.48 5.51
C GLN A 118 -13.77 9.07 6.10
N GLU A 119 -13.33 8.03 5.43
CA GLU A 119 -13.39 6.65 5.95
C GLU A 119 -12.54 6.52 7.22
N ILE A 120 -11.34 7.09 7.25
CA ILE A 120 -10.47 7.11 8.42
C ILE A 120 -11.12 7.89 9.57
N ARG A 121 -11.65 9.10 9.30
CA ARG A 121 -12.30 9.92 10.29
C ARG A 121 -13.52 9.21 10.90
N ARG A 122 -14.32 8.54 10.09
CA ARG A 122 -15.47 7.73 10.54
C ARG A 122 -15.04 6.70 11.58
N VAL A 123 -13.98 5.93 11.27
CA VAL A 123 -13.45 4.92 12.20
C VAL A 123 -12.76 5.57 13.41
N ALA A 124 -12.01 6.67 13.23
CA ALA A 124 -11.30 7.35 14.29
C ALA A 124 -12.22 7.92 15.39
N LEU A 125 -13.41 8.40 15.00
CA LEU A 125 -14.36 9.09 15.89
C LEU A 125 -15.41 8.16 16.50
N ASP A 126 -15.66 7.00 15.91
CA ASP A 126 -16.66 6.05 16.42
C ASP A 126 -15.95 4.88 17.14
N PRO A 127 -16.01 4.81 18.48
CA PRO A 127 -15.38 3.74 19.25
C PRO A 127 -16.05 2.36 19.04
N SER A 128 -17.27 2.31 18.53
CA SER A 128 -17.97 1.03 18.25
C SER A 128 -17.45 0.35 16.98
N LEU A 129 -16.75 1.09 16.12
CA LEU A 129 -16.20 0.55 14.88
C LEU A 129 -14.86 -0.15 15.14
N PRO A 130 -14.66 -1.33 14.53
CA PRO A 130 -13.40 -2.03 14.66
C PRO A 130 -12.29 -1.24 13.94
N ARG A 131 -11.12 -1.17 14.59
CA ARG A 131 -9.92 -0.49 14.10
C ARG A 131 -9.28 -1.26 12.96
N TYR A 132 -8.40 -0.59 12.22
CA TYR A 132 -7.56 -1.22 11.19
C TYR A 132 -6.24 -1.70 11.78
N ASP A 133 -5.76 -2.83 11.32
CA ASP A 133 -4.44 -3.35 11.68
C ASP A 133 -3.35 -2.76 10.78
N ALA A 134 -3.72 -2.40 9.54
CA ALA A 134 -2.89 -1.58 8.68
C ALA A 134 -3.73 -0.57 7.89
N ILE A 135 -3.15 0.61 7.66
CA ILE A 135 -3.64 1.63 6.74
C ILE A 135 -2.50 1.91 5.76
N LEU A 136 -2.72 1.71 4.47
CA LEU A 136 -1.72 1.88 3.41
C LEU A 136 -2.19 2.97 2.44
N TRP A 137 -1.45 4.07 2.35
CA TRP A 137 -1.75 5.15 1.42
C TRP A 137 -0.89 5.05 0.17
N ASP A 138 -1.53 4.67 -0.92
CA ASP A 138 -0.99 4.64 -2.27
C ASP A 138 -1.63 5.76 -3.11
N LEU A 139 -1.38 6.98 -2.67
CA LEU A 139 -1.91 8.18 -3.32
C LEU A 139 -0.85 8.74 -4.26
N TYR A 140 -1.29 9.18 -5.46
CA TYR A 140 -0.36 9.72 -6.47
C TYR A 140 0.33 11.04 -6.04
N VAL A 141 -0.23 11.73 -5.05
CA VAL A 141 0.40 12.89 -4.39
C VAL A 141 0.97 12.42 -3.08
N GLY A 142 2.27 12.33 -2.98
CA GLY A 142 2.97 12.03 -1.73
C GLY A 142 2.98 13.23 -0.76
N PRO A 143 3.47 13.03 0.47
CA PRO A 143 3.60 14.10 1.47
C PRO A 143 4.65 15.12 1.00
N ALA A 144 4.20 16.22 0.41
CA ALA A 144 5.07 17.31 -0.01
C ALA A 144 5.54 18.17 1.16
N ASP A 145 6.74 18.75 1.06
CA ASP A 145 7.24 19.73 2.03
C ASP A 145 6.66 21.13 1.68
N SER A 146 5.41 21.39 2.08
CA SER A 146 4.78 22.69 1.87
C SER A 146 4.68 23.47 3.18
N ARG A 147 4.76 24.83 3.10
CA ARG A 147 4.56 25.72 4.27
C ARG A 147 3.15 25.59 4.88
N HIS A 148 2.18 25.03 4.12
CA HIS A 148 0.81 24.79 4.56
C HIS A 148 0.54 23.35 4.99
N ALA A 149 1.55 22.50 5.00
CA ALA A 149 1.41 21.06 5.28
C ALA A 149 0.77 20.74 6.66
N ALA A 150 0.84 21.65 7.65
CA ALA A 150 0.19 21.43 8.94
C ALA A 150 -1.34 21.41 8.86
N ARG A 151 -1.93 22.10 7.86
CA ARG A 151 -3.38 22.18 7.61
C ARG A 151 -3.81 21.39 6.38
N ASP A 152 -2.88 20.67 5.74
CA ASP A 152 -3.17 19.83 4.60
C ASP A 152 -4.25 18.78 4.98
N PRO A 153 -5.35 18.64 4.24
CA PRO A 153 -6.41 17.70 4.57
C PRO A 153 -5.94 16.25 4.53
N LEU A 154 -4.96 15.91 3.69
CA LEU A 154 -4.36 14.56 3.61
C LEU A 154 -3.22 14.41 4.63
N TYR A 155 -2.18 15.23 4.54
CA TYR A 155 -0.91 15.03 5.24
C TYR A 155 -0.70 15.95 6.46
N GLY A 156 -1.73 16.73 6.86
CA GLY A 156 -1.68 17.59 8.02
C GLY A 156 -1.77 16.82 9.34
N LEU A 157 -1.45 17.52 10.45
CA LEU A 157 -1.40 16.90 11.78
C LEU A 157 -2.74 16.25 12.19
N THR A 158 -3.86 16.91 11.91
CA THR A 158 -5.19 16.38 12.25
C THR A 158 -5.48 15.07 11.52
N SER A 159 -5.11 14.98 10.23
CA SER A 159 -5.24 13.74 9.46
C SER A 159 -4.36 12.64 10.04
N MET A 160 -3.10 12.93 10.38
CA MET A 160 -2.20 11.95 11.01
C MET A 160 -2.74 11.46 12.37
N GLN A 161 -3.32 12.34 13.19
CA GLN A 161 -3.98 11.97 14.44
C GLN A 161 -5.21 11.07 14.21
N ASN A 162 -5.99 11.31 13.15
CA ASN A 162 -7.10 10.44 12.79
C ASN A 162 -6.62 9.06 12.33
N ASN A 163 -5.55 8.99 11.52
CA ASN A 163 -4.92 7.71 11.16
C ASN A 163 -4.46 6.96 12.41
N PHE A 164 -3.81 7.65 13.35
CA PHE A 164 -3.39 7.05 14.63
C PHE A 164 -4.57 6.46 15.42
N ARG A 165 -5.69 7.19 15.52
CA ARG A 165 -6.88 6.73 16.25
C ARG A 165 -7.62 5.60 15.53
N ALA A 166 -7.59 5.58 14.19
CA ALA A 166 -8.25 4.56 13.38
C ALA A 166 -7.52 3.21 13.37
N LEU A 167 -6.24 3.16 13.79
CA LEU A 167 -5.46 1.94 13.91
C LEU A 167 -5.72 1.21 15.24
N SER A 168 -5.56 -0.11 15.25
CA SER A 168 -5.43 -0.93 16.46
C SER A 168 -4.08 -0.64 17.16
N HIS A 169 -3.92 -1.07 18.40
CA HIS A 169 -2.62 -1.02 19.06
C HIS A 169 -1.63 -1.96 18.33
N GLY A 170 -0.43 -1.49 18.05
CA GLY A 170 0.52 -2.21 17.19
C GLY A 170 0.22 -2.12 15.68
N GLY A 171 -0.87 -1.45 15.31
CA GLY A 171 -1.23 -1.24 13.91
C GLY A 171 -0.28 -0.30 13.18
N VAL A 172 -0.23 -0.42 11.86
CA VAL A 172 0.76 0.23 10.98
C VAL A 172 0.09 1.17 10.00
N PHE A 173 0.65 2.37 9.86
CA PHE A 173 0.35 3.31 8.79
C PHE A 173 1.52 3.36 7.81
N GLY A 174 1.30 2.93 6.58
CA GLY A 174 2.25 2.96 5.48
C GLY A 174 1.91 4.08 4.50
N VAL A 175 2.89 4.91 4.14
CA VAL A 175 2.72 5.98 3.15
C VAL A 175 3.84 5.91 2.13
N TRP A 176 3.47 5.71 0.87
CA TRP A 176 4.41 5.82 -0.23
C TRP A 176 4.79 7.29 -0.45
N CYS A 177 6.06 7.54 -0.78
CA CYS A 177 6.52 8.87 -1.19
C CYS A 177 7.65 8.77 -2.22
N GLU A 178 7.63 9.70 -3.17
CA GLU A 178 8.71 9.85 -4.15
C GLU A 178 9.95 10.48 -3.50
N THR A 179 9.74 11.50 -2.68
CA THR A 179 10.82 12.20 -1.97
C THR A 179 10.47 12.33 -0.49
N PRO A 180 11.22 11.66 0.39
CA PRO A 180 11.03 11.78 1.82
C PRO A 180 11.29 13.22 2.33
N THR A 181 10.45 13.69 3.24
CA THR A 181 10.59 15.00 3.88
C THR A 181 10.63 14.90 5.40
N PRO A 182 11.65 15.46 6.07
CA PRO A 182 11.73 15.41 7.54
C PRO A 182 10.54 16.09 8.25
N SER A 183 9.88 17.01 7.57
CA SER A 183 8.70 17.71 8.12
C SER A 183 7.50 16.75 8.25
N PHE A 184 7.34 15.81 7.34
CA PHE A 184 6.27 14.80 7.43
C PHE A 184 6.55 13.77 8.53
N GLU A 185 7.79 13.31 8.66
CA GLU A 185 8.20 12.42 9.75
C GLU A 185 7.90 13.03 11.12
N ARG A 186 8.29 14.30 11.35
CA ARG A 186 7.96 15.02 12.58
C ARG A 186 6.45 15.16 12.81
N ARG A 187 5.62 15.24 11.76
CA ARG A 187 4.15 15.26 11.93
C ARG A 187 3.61 13.92 12.38
N LEU A 188 4.13 12.81 11.84
CA LEU A 188 3.78 11.45 12.28
C LEU A 188 4.15 11.27 13.76
N GLU A 189 5.36 11.65 14.17
CA GLU A 189 5.80 11.60 15.57
C GLU A 189 4.92 12.46 16.49
N LYS A 190 4.59 13.69 16.09
CA LYS A 190 3.65 14.56 16.82
C LYS A 190 2.24 13.98 16.92
N ALA A 191 1.82 13.15 15.98
CA ALA A 191 0.55 12.44 16.05
C ALA A 191 0.57 11.23 16.99
N GLY A 192 1.75 10.83 17.48
CA GLY A 192 1.95 9.74 18.45
C GLY A 192 2.56 8.47 17.85
N PHE A 193 2.94 8.48 16.58
CA PHE A 193 3.55 7.32 15.93
C PHE A 193 5.04 7.17 16.27
N SER A 194 5.50 5.91 16.30
CA SER A 194 6.91 5.57 16.10
C SER A 194 7.17 5.39 14.62
N THR A 195 8.18 6.07 14.05
CA THR A 195 8.38 6.14 12.61
C THR A 195 9.64 5.39 12.15
N ARG A 196 9.59 4.87 10.92
CA ARG A 196 10.72 4.29 10.21
C ARG A 196 10.56 4.57 8.72
N LEU A 197 11.65 5.02 8.06
CA LEU A 197 11.70 5.17 6.62
C LEU A 197 12.34 3.93 5.98
N VAL A 198 11.60 3.27 5.09
CA VAL A 198 12.07 2.12 4.32
C VAL A 198 12.32 2.56 2.87
N ARG A 199 13.55 2.47 2.42
CA ARG A 199 13.94 2.74 1.03
C ARG A 199 13.74 1.48 0.21
N THR A 200 13.03 1.58 -0.91
CA THR A 200 12.84 0.46 -1.83
C THR A 200 14.14 0.21 -2.60
N LYS A 201 14.57 -1.06 -2.69
CA LYS A 201 15.76 -1.44 -3.45
C LYS A 201 15.44 -1.46 -4.95
N GLY A 202 16.20 -0.71 -5.74
CA GLY A 202 16.27 -0.88 -7.20
C GLY A 202 15.75 0.28 -8.03
N GLY A 203 16.65 0.87 -8.82
CA GLY A 203 16.40 1.73 -9.97
C GLY A 203 16.16 3.20 -9.69
N GLY A 204 17.18 4.03 -9.82
CA GLY A 204 17.20 5.46 -10.21
C GLY A 204 16.32 6.50 -9.52
N LEU A 205 15.17 6.13 -9.00
CA LEU A 205 14.25 7.01 -8.28
C LEU A 205 14.25 6.64 -6.79
N HIS A 206 14.34 7.65 -5.94
CA HIS A 206 14.46 7.49 -4.47
C HIS A 206 13.10 7.25 -3.80
N HIS A 207 12.32 6.29 -4.31
CA HIS A 207 11.04 5.96 -3.69
C HIS A 207 11.26 5.39 -2.29
N ALA A 208 10.43 5.78 -1.36
CA ALA A 208 10.46 5.30 0.01
C ALA A 208 9.05 5.09 0.56
N VAL A 209 8.96 4.28 1.61
CA VAL A 209 7.74 4.09 2.39
C VAL A 209 8.00 4.58 3.80
N TYR A 210 7.21 5.54 4.25
CA TYR A 210 7.10 5.83 5.67
C TYR A 210 6.28 4.74 6.33
N LEU A 211 6.85 4.09 7.33
CA LEU A 211 6.13 3.21 8.24
C LEU A 211 5.98 3.91 9.58
N ALA A 212 4.76 4.05 10.03
CA ALA A 212 4.40 4.68 11.28
C ALA A 212 3.56 3.69 12.11
N THR A 213 4.07 3.27 13.27
CA THR A 213 3.43 2.26 14.12
C THR A 213 2.74 2.93 15.30
N ARG A 214 1.49 2.52 15.58
CA ARG A 214 0.78 2.91 16.79
C ARG A 214 1.25 2.06 17.97
N GLY A 215 2.19 2.57 18.76
CA GLY A 215 2.87 1.86 19.85
C GLY A 215 4.36 1.70 19.58
N SER A 216 5.05 0.84 20.34
CA SER A 216 6.47 0.55 20.10
C SER A 216 6.66 -0.20 18.79
N VAL A 217 7.68 0.20 18.01
CA VAL A 217 8.06 -0.49 16.76
C VAL A 217 8.43 -1.93 17.11
N PRO A 218 7.80 -2.96 16.52
CA PRO A 218 8.28 -4.34 16.66
C PRO A 218 9.72 -4.44 16.16
N ALA A 219 10.56 -5.20 16.85
CA ALA A 219 11.90 -5.50 16.38
C ALA A 219 11.84 -6.13 14.98
N PRO A 220 12.77 -5.82 14.05
CA PRO A 220 12.80 -6.43 12.73
C PRO A 220 12.87 -7.95 12.89
N ARG A 221 11.99 -8.66 12.15
CA ARG A 221 12.01 -10.14 12.13
C ARG A 221 13.38 -10.62 11.66
N ALA A 222 13.94 -11.56 12.39
CA ALA A 222 15.10 -12.30 11.90
C ALA A 222 14.73 -12.98 10.57
N PRO A 223 15.60 -12.96 9.54
CA PRO A 223 15.34 -13.65 8.30
C PRO A 223 15.07 -15.13 8.59
N GLY A 224 13.87 -15.60 8.18
CA GLY A 224 13.49 -17.01 8.31
C GLY A 224 14.54 -17.90 7.66
N PRO A 225 14.68 -19.17 8.10
CA PRO A 225 15.66 -20.09 7.54
C PRO A 225 15.39 -20.21 6.02
N ARG A 226 16.40 -19.86 5.23
CA ARG A 226 16.35 -20.05 3.77
C ARG A 226 16.07 -21.50 3.52
N GLY A 227 14.94 -21.81 2.90
CA GLY A 227 14.56 -23.16 2.51
C GLY A 227 15.72 -23.79 1.75
N GLY A 228 16.31 -24.84 2.31
CA GLY A 228 17.38 -25.60 1.67
C GLY A 228 16.85 -26.19 0.36
N GLY A 229 17.34 -25.69 -0.77
CA GLY A 229 17.11 -26.30 -2.06
C GLY A 229 17.54 -27.79 -2.05
N PRO A 230 16.95 -28.64 -2.90
CA PRO A 230 17.27 -30.05 -2.92
C PRO A 230 18.76 -30.26 -3.25
N ARG A 231 19.45 -31.04 -2.41
CA ARG A 231 20.81 -31.46 -2.66
C ARG A 231 20.87 -32.22 -3.98
N PRO A 232 21.85 -31.96 -4.91
CA PRO A 232 22.02 -32.75 -6.09
C PRO A 232 22.41 -34.19 -5.70
N ALA A 233 21.72 -35.15 -6.29
CA ALA A 233 21.97 -36.59 -6.11
C ALA A 233 23.42 -36.92 -6.48
N GLY A 234 24.10 -37.63 -5.58
CA GLY A 234 25.49 -38.01 -5.70
C GLY A 234 25.75 -38.88 -6.97
N SER A 235 26.72 -38.45 -7.72
CA SER A 235 27.30 -39.24 -8.81
C SER A 235 27.95 -40.51 -8.29
N LYS A 236 27.42 -41.68 -8.68
CA LYS A 236 28.05 -42.97 -8.44
C LYS A 236 29.39 -43.02 -9.18
N GLN A 237 30.48 -43.06 -8.43
CA GLN A 237 31.79 -43.43 -8.93
C GLN A 237 31.75 -44.89 -9.42
N ARG A 238 32.03 -45.08 -10.70
CA ARG A 238 32.36 -46.40 -11.28
C ARG A 238 33.82 -46.68 -10.97
N SER A 239 34.07 -47.76 -10.25
CA SER A 239 35.41 -48.34 -10.11
C SER A 239 35.86 -48.98 -11.44
N PRO A 240 37.13 -48.82 -11.86
CA PRO A 240 37.69 -49.60 -12.96
C PRO A 240 38.08 -50.99 -12.47
N ARG A 241 37.62 -52.03 -13.20
CA ARG A 241 38.17 -53.36 -13.13
C ARG A 241 39.23 -53.49 -14.23
N GLY A 242 40.27 -54.23 -13.95
CA GLY A 242 41.22 -54.78 -14.87
C GLY A 242 42.63 -54.59 -14.44
#